data_a6f715960eb25442e27416eff2f1b95d
#
_entry.id   a6f715960eb25442e27416eff2f1b95d
#
_cell.length_a   1.000
_cell.length_b   1.000
_cell.length_c   1.000
_cell.angle_alpha   90.00
_cell.angle_beta   90.00
_cell.angle_gamma   90.00
#
_symmetry.space_group_name_H-M   'P 1'
#
loop_
_entity.id
_entity.type
_entity.pdbx_description
1 polymer ?
#
loop_
_entity_poly.entity_id
_entity_poly.type
_entity_poly.pdbx_seq_one_letter_code
_entity_poly.pdbx_strand_id
1 'polypeptide(L)'
;KNLLRYSFFLKNNQLPTTAIISGEKNESAFWFCNRERFNYSFFKFANKIHALNHICTQQNITPNQVAHFFDDVLDLSIAKLCGLRILINRKNNPSFKNFVVQNNLVDYITAGQSGQFAVREACELLIELNGNYTQTIQSRMDFEENYKLYINLRNQNNTQLFTFLNDKVVKIES
;
A
#
# COMPACT_ATOMS: atom_id res chain seq x y z
N LYS A 1 9.03 -1.20 -2.64
CA LYS A 1 7.69 -1.19 -3.23
C LYS A 1 7.63 -1.74 -4.65
N ASN A 2 8.46 -1.29 -5.59
CA ASN A 2 8.45 -1.84 -6.96
C ASN A 2 8.84 -3.32 -6.98
N LEU A 3 9.85 -3.73 -6.22
CA LEU A 3 10.22 -5.15 -6.09
C LEU A 3 9.09 -5.99 -5.48
N LEU A 4 8.36 -5.46 -4.48
CA LEU A 4 7.20 -6.14 -3.92
C LEU A 4 6.12 -6.39 -4.99
N ARG A 5 5.78 -5.36 -5.79
CA ARG A 5 4.82 -5.50 -6.90
C ARG A 5 5.30 -6.52 -7.92
N TYR A 6 6.60 -6.51 -8.21
CA TYR A 6 7.21 -7.49 -9.12
C TYR A 6 7.18 -8.91 -8.56
N SER A 7 7.47 -9.09 -7.28
CA SER A 7 7.34 -10.38 -6.59
C SER A 7 5.91 -10.96 -6.71
N PHE A 8 4.89 -10.11 -6.49
CA PHE A 8 3.49 -10.52 -6.70
C PHE A 8 3.18 -10.85 -8.16
N PHE A 9 3.72 -10.08 -9.10
CA PHE A 9 3.57 -10.35 -10.53
C PHE A 9 4.18 -11.69 -10.91
N LEU A 10 5.39 -12.00 -10.46
CA LEU A 10 6.05 -13.30 -10.70
C LEU A 10 5.23 -14.48 -10.20
N LYS A 11 4.53 -14.31 -9.08
CA LYS A 11 3.74 -15.38 -8.46
C LYS A 11 2.36 -15.57 -9.11
N ASN A 12 1.72 -14.47 -9.53
CA ASN A 12 0.30 -14.48 -9.89
C ASN A 12 0.04 -14.08 -11.35
N ASN A 13 1.05 -13.69 -12.11
CA ASN A 13 0.95 -13.10 -13.45
C ASN A 13 0.02 -11.86 -13.52
N GLN A 14 -0.21 -11.22 -12.39
CA GLN A 14 -1.05 -10.03 -12.25
C GLN A 14 -0.38 -8.98 -11.37
N LEU A 15 -0.55 -7.70 -11.73
CA LEU A 15 -0.08 -6.62 -10.88
C LEU A 15 -0.98 -6.48 -9.66
N PRO A 16 -0.41 -6.38 -8.44
CA PRO A 16 -1.22 -6.06 -7.28
C PRO A 16 -1.71 -4.61 -7.38
N THR A 17 -2.94 -4.38 -6.99
CA THR A 17 -3.49 -3.03 -6.84
C THR A 17 -2.76 -2.28 -5.72
N THR A 18 -2.42 -1.03 -5.99
CA THR A 18 -1.71 -0.18 -5.04
C THR A 18 -2.40 1.17 -4.90
N ALA A 19 -2.51 1.65 -3.67
CA ALA A 19 -3.18 2.91 -3.34
C ALA A 19 -2.48 3.68 -2.22
N ILE A 20 -2.68 4.99 -2.19
CA ILE A 20 -2.41 5.84 -1.04
C ILE A 20 -3.71 6.52 -0.64
N ILE A 21 -4.00 6.53 0.68
CA ILE A 21 -5.18 7.16 1.25
C ILE A 21 -4.73 8.24 2.22
N SER A 22 -5.07 9.49 1.96
CA SER A 22 -4.75 10.66 2.78
C SER A 22 -6.00 11.29 3.37
N GLY A 23 -5.94 11.68 4.65
CA GLY A 23 -7.00 12.46 5.32
C GLY A 23 -7.11 13.88 4.78
N GLU A 24 -5.99 14.44 4.29
CA GLU A 24 -5.89 15.79 3.77
C GLU A 24 -5.55 15.80 2.27
N LYS A 25 -5.63 16.97 1.63
CA LYS A 25 -5.12 17.18 0.28
C LYS A 25 -3.59 17.04 0.31
N ASN A 26 -3.07 15.97 -0.26
CA ASN A 26 -1.64 15.66 -0.26
C ASN A 26 -1.12 15.51 -1.71
N GLU A 27 -0.75 16.64 -2.29
CA GLU A 27 -0.24 16.68 -3.67
C GLU A 27 1.06 15.87 -3.83
N SER A 28 1.93 15.87 -2.82
CA SER A 28 3.16 15.06 -2.84
C SER A 28 2.86 13.56 -2.92
N ALA A 29 1.80 13.09 -2.22
CA ALA A 29 1.36 11.70 -2.32
C ALA A 29 0.81 11.38 -3.72
N PHE A 30 0.08 12.30 -4.35
CA PHE A 30 -0.40 12.14 -5.72
C PHE A 30 0.75 12.09 -6.74
N TRP A 31 1.69 13.03 -6.66
CA TRP A 31 2.90 13.00 -7.50
C TRP A 31 3.69 11.71 -7.34
N PHE A 32 3.80 11.22 -6.11
CA PHE A 32 4.42 9.95 -5.83
C PHE A 32 3.65 8.78 -6.48
N CYS A 33 2.32 8.73 -6.35
CA CYS A 33 1.49 7.72 -6.99
C CYS A 33 1.68 7.71 -8.51
N ASN A 34 1.64 8.86 -9.15
CA ASN A 34 1.85 9.00 -10.59
C ASN A 34 3.23 8.50 -11.03
N ARG A 35 4.29 8.93 -10.33
CA ARG A 35 5.66 8.50 -10.63
C ARG A 35 5.83 6.98 -10.50
N GLU A 36 5.23 6.40 -9.47
CA GLU A 36 5.33 4.97 -9.18
C GLU A 36 4.26 4.13 -9.91
N ARG A 37 3.38 4.77 -10.65
CA ARG A 37 2.28 4.10 -11.37
C ARG A 37 1.37 3.29 -10.43
N PHE A 38 0.98 3.89 -9.30
CA PHE A 38 -0.03 3.33 -8.41
C PHE A 38 -1.42 3.43 -9.06
N ASN A 39 -2.33 2.55 -8.66
CA ASN A 39 -3.67 2.53 -9.22
C ASN A 39 -4.50 3.72 -8.71
N TYR A 40 -4.41 4.01 -7.40
CA TYR A 40 -5.29 4.99 -6.77
C TYR A 40 -4.54 5.95 -5.85
N SER A 41 -5.02 7.20 -5.82
CA SER A 41 -4.69 8.20 -4.82
C SER A 41 -5.99 8.80 -4.28
N PHE A 42 -6.17 8.78 -2.96
CA PHE A 42 -7.37 9.28 -2.28
C PHE A 42 -7.01 10.49 -1.40
N PHE A 43 -7.73 11.60 -1.59
CA PHE A 43 -7.57 12.87 -0.86
C PHE A 43 -8.81 13.19 -0.03
N LYS A 44 -8.60 13.84 1.15
CA LYS A 44 -9.66 14.30 2.03
C LYS A 44 -10.60 13.20 2.54
N PHE A 45 -10.05 12.03 2.83
CA PHE A 45 -10.78 10.93 3.43
C PHE A 45 -10.59 10.93 4.96
N ALA A 46 -11.34 11.75 5.67
CA ALA A 46 -11.34 11.75 7.14
C ALA A 46 -11.73 10.37 7.70
N ASN A 47 -12.73 9.74 7.11
CA ASN A 47 -13.02 8.31 7.33
C ASN A 47 -12.49 7.49 6.16
N LYS A 48 -11.33 6.89 6.35
CA LYS A 48 -10.62 6.12 5.31
C LYS A 48 -11.33 4.82 4.89
N ILE A 49 -12.33 4.35 5.63
CA ILE A 49 -13.13 3.15 5.28
C ILE A 49 -13.78 3.32 3.90
N HIS A 50 -14.25 4.52 3.54
CA HIS A 50 -14.87 4.76 2.25
C HIS A 50 -13.92 4.49 1.07
N ALA A 51 -12.63 4.85 1.23
CA ALA A 51 -11.61 4.54 0.23
C ALA A 51 -11.33 3.02 0.15
N LEU A 52 -11.23 2.32 1.29
CA LEU A 52 -11.06 0.87 1.32
C LEU A 52 -12.22 0.17 0.62
N ASN A 53 -13.46 0.52 0.97
CA ASN A 53 -14.66 -0.06 0.37
C ASN A 53 -14.71 0.19 -1.15
N HIS A 54 -14.34 1.40 -1.59
CA HIS A 54 -14.26 1.70 -3.01
C HIS A 54 -13.24 0.80 -3.72
N ILE A 55 -12.03 0.65 -3.17
CA ILE A 55 -11.00 -0.25 -3.72
C ILE A 55 -11.52 -1.69 -3.79
N CYS A 56 -12.08 -2.19 -2.69
CA CYS A 56 -12.57 -3.56 -2.61
C CYS A 56 -13.67 -3.83 -3.64
N THR A 57 -14.60 -2.90 -3.82
CA THR A 57 -15.66 -3.01 -4.83
C THR A 57 -15.10 -2.98 -6.25
N GLN A 58 -14.19 -2.05 -6.56
CA GLN A 58 -13.59 -1.91 -7.90
C GLN A 58 -12.72 -3.11 -8.30
N GLN A 59 -12.08 -3.74 -7.32
CA GLN A 59 -11.17 -4.87 -7.56
C GLN A 59 -11.82 -6.24 -7.31
N ASN A 60 -13.09 -6.26 -6.90
CA ASN A 60 -13.81 -7.48 -6.51
C ASN A 60 -13.04 -8.31 -5.48
N ILE A 61 -12.53 -7.65 -4.44
CA ILE A 61 -11.80 -8.25 -3.33
C ILE A 61 -12.48 -7.91 -2.00
N THR A 62 -12.10 -8.63 -0.96
CA THR A 62 -12.53 -8.35 0.41
C THR A 62 -11.40 -7.68 1.21
N PRO A 63 -11.70 -6.93 2.29
CA PRO A 63 -10.68 -6.26 3.10
C PRO A 63 -9.59 -7.20 3.64
N ASN A 64 -9.90 -8.47 3.92
CA ASN A 64 -8.91 -9.44 4.39
C ASN A 64 -7.86 -9.82 3.32
N GLN A 65 -8.05 -9.45 2.07
CA GLN A 65 -7.07 -9.59 0.99
C GLN A 65 -6.18 -8.35 0.82
N VAL A 66 -6.28 -7.39 1.73
CA VAL A 66 -5.54 -6.13 1.68
C VAL A 66 -4.41 -6.13 2.72
N ALA A 67 -3.20 -5.77 2.29
CA ALA A 67 -2.10 -5.41 3.18
C ALA A 67 -2.10 -3.90 3.40
N HIS A 68 -2.25 -3.48 4.65
CA HIS A 68 -2.33 -2.07 5.04
C HIS A 68 -1.10 -1.63 5.82
N PHE A 69 -0.43 -0.59 5.32
CA PHE A 69 0.69 0.08 5.97
C PHE A 69 0.18 1.36 6.60
N PHE A 70 0.40 1.54 7.88
CA PHE A 70 -0.14 2.66 8.62
C PHE A 70 0.82 3.17 9.70
N ASP A 71 0.60 4.39 10.18
CA ASP A 71 1.42 5.03 11.21
C ASP A 71 0.63 5.98 12.11
N ASP A 72 -0.68 6.11 11.91
CA ASP A 72 -1.54 7.08 12.60
C ASP A 72 -2.87 6.46 13.04
N VAL A 73 -3.51 7.13 14.03
CA VAL A 73 -4.84 6.75 14.55
C VAL A 73 -5.93 6.78 13.48
N LEU A 74 -5.83 7.66 12.49
CA LEU A 74 -6.78 7.77 11.39
C LEU A 74 -6.83 6.53 10.49
N ASP A 75 -5.80 5.68 10.57
CA ASP A 75 -5.70 4.46 9.80
C ASP A 75 -6.33 3.23 10.48
N LEU A 76 -6.63 3.34 11.78
CA LEU A 76 -7.11 2.19 12.56
C LEU A 76 -8.47 1.66 12.10
N SER A 77 -9.31 2.52 11.52
CA SER A 77 -10.59 2.11 10.94
C SER A 77 -10.40 1.11 9.79
N ILE A 78 -9.33 1.26 9.00
CA ILE A 78 -8.94 0.31 7.94
C ILE A 78 -8.20 -0.87 8.54
N ALA A 79 -7.22 -0.63 9.42
CA ALA A 79 -6.35 -1.66 9.96
C ALA A 79 -7.14 -2.84 10.56
N LYS A 80 -8.21 -2.57 11.30
CA LYS A 80 -9.03 -3.65 11.90
C LYS A 80 -9.81 -4.52 10.91
N LEU A 81 -9.88 -4.14 9.63
CA LEU A 81 -10.58 -4.89 8.58
C LEU A 81 -9.61 -5.62 7.65
N CYS A 82 -8.38 -5.14 7.54
CA CYS A 82 -7.38 -5.68 6.62
C CYS A 82 -6.79 -7.00 7.12
N GLY A 83 -6.45 -7.88 6.16
CA GLY A 83 -5.87 -9.19 6.46
C GLY A 83 -4.42 -9.14 6.89
N LEU A 84 -3.69 -8.09 6.53
CA LEU A 84 -2.31 -7.87 6.97
C LEU A 84 -2.10 -6.41 7.35
N ARG A 85 -1.62 -6.18 8.58
CA ARG A 85 -1.55 -4.87 9.21
C ARG A 85 -0.12 -4.57 9.63
N ILE A 86 0.51 -3.61 8.96
CA ILE A 86 1.91 -3.25 9.16
C ILE A 86 2.01 -1.85 9.73
N LEU A 87 2.41 -1.73 10.99
CA LEU A 87 2.68 -0.45 11.63
C LEU A 87 4.09 0.02 11.26
N ILE A 88 4.16 1.17 10.60
CA ILE A 88 5.41 1.89 10.40
C ILE A 88 5.79 2.58 11.71
N ASN A 89 6.84 2.10 12.35
CA ASN A 89 7.25 2.56 13.66
C ASN A 89 7.61 4.06 13.66
N ARG A 90 7.16 4.77 14.69
CA ARG A 90 7.53 6.16 14.97
C ARG A 90 8.10 6.25 16.38
N LYS A 91 9.28 6.84 16.52
CA LYS A 91 9.98 6.94 17.82
C LYS A 91 9.15 7.64 18.89
N ASN A 92 8.39 8.64 18.51
CA ASN A 92 7.72 9.57 19.43
C ASN A 92 6.26 9.21 19.70
N ASN A 93 5.84 7.97 19.43
CA ASN A 93 4.45 7.55 19.62
C ASN A 93 4.31 6.21 20.37
N PRO A 94 4.91 6.07 21.57
CA PRO A 94 4.89 4.80 22.31
C PRO A 94 3.47 4.41 22.75
N SER A 95 2.63 5.37 23.14
CA SER A 95 1.25 5.11 23.57
C SER A 95 0.39 4.55 22.44
N PHE A 96 0.53 5.08 21.23
CA PHE A 96 -0.17 4.56 20.06
C PHE A 96 0.28 3.12 19.71
N LYS A 97 1.60 2.88 19.74
CA LYS A 97 2.16 1.55 19.55
C LYS A 97 1.62 0.55 20.56
N ASN A 98 1.60 0.91 21.85
CA ASN A 98 1.05 0.05 22.90
C ASN A 98 -0.45 -0.20 22.67
N PHE A 99 -1.21 0.82 22.31
CA PHE A 99 -2.63 0.69 22.01
C PHE A 99 -2.90 -0.31 20.89
N VAL A 100 -2.20 -0.22 19.75
CA VAL A 100 -2.45 -1.12 18.61
C VAL A 100 -2.05 -2.56 18.92
N VAL A 101 -0.99 -2.77 19.71
CA VAL A 101 -0.57 -4.10 20.18
C VAL A 101 -1.61 -4.70 21.13
N GLN A 102 -2.00 -3.95 22.17
CA GLN A 102 -2.97 -4.42 23.17
C GLN A 102 -4.36 -4.74 22.59
N ASN A 103 -4.74 -4.04 21.50
CA ASN A 103 -6.02 -4.23 20.83
C ASN A 103 -5.93 -5.18 19.62
N ASN A 104 -4.81 -5.86 19.42
CA ASN A 104 -4.58 -6.77 18.30
C ASN A 104 -4.89 -6.13 16.93
N LEU A 105 -4.40 -4.91 16.70
CA LEU A 105 -4.60 -4.13 15.47
C LEU A 105 -3.38 -4.10 14.55
N VAL A 106 -2.36 -4.92 14.85
CA VAL A 106 -1.09 -4.95 14.11
C VAL A 106 -0.55 -6.38 14.05
N ASP A 107 -0.03 -6.76 12.91
CA ASP A 107 0.63 -8.05 12.68
C ASP A 107 2.16 -7.92 12.66
N TYR A 108 2.67 -6.78 12.16
CA TYR A 108 4.09 -6.48 12.13
C TYR A 108 4.35 -5.00 12.43
N ILE A 109 5.38 -4.76 13.22
CA ILE A 109 5.89 -3.41 13.52
C ILE A 109 7.30 -3.31 12.97
N THR A 110 7.56 -2.33 12.10
CA THR A 110 8.89 -2.18 11.52
C THR A 110 9.94 -1.86 12.59
N ALA A 111 11.13 -2.46 12.48
CA ALA A 111 12.29 -2.10 13.29
C ALA A 111 12.79 -0.70 12.93
N GLY A 112 12.85 -0.40 11.63
CA GLY A 112 13.13 0.93 11.10
C GLY A 112 12.00 1.92 11.42
N GLN A 113 12.37 3.19 11.58
CA GLN A 113 11.42 4.27 11.84
C GLN A 113 10.93 4.93 10.55
N SER A 114 9.81 5.63 10.64
CA SER A 114 9.36 6.52 9.57
C SER A 114 10.48 7.46 9.13
N GLY A 115 10.73 7.54 7.81
CA GLY A 115 11.87 8.26 7.24
C GLY A 115 13.20 7.48 7.22
N GLN A 116 13.29 6.31 7.85
CA GLN A 116 14.48 5.44 7.90
C GLN A 116 14.26 4.11 7.18
N PHE A 117 13.71 4.16 5.98
CA PHE A 117 13.47 2.99 5.12
C PHE A 117 12.47 1.94 5.68
N ALA A 118 11.68 2.24 6.71
CA ALA A 118 10.73 1.33 7.31
C ALA A 118 9.75 0.69 6.29
N VAL A 119 9.25 1.46 5.33
CA VAL A 119 8.40 0.92 4.25
C VAL A 119 9.18 -0.04 3.34
N ARG A 120 10.48 0.17 3.17
CA ARG A 120 11.34 -0.76 2.42
C ARG A 120 11.50 -2.07 3.17
N GLU A 121 11.79 -2.02 4.46
CA GLU A 121 11.86 -3.18 5.36
C GLU A 121 10.58 -4.03 5.25
N ALA A 122 9.42 -3.40 5.42
CA ALA A 122 8.13 -4.07 5.31
C ALA A 122 7.90 -4.69 3.92
N CYS A 123 8.30 -4.01 2.84
CA CYS A 123 8.22 -4.57 1.50
C CYS A 123 9.13 -5.79 1.32
N GLU A 124 10.34 -5.77 1.86
CA GLU A 124 11.27 -6.92 1.80
C GLU A 124 10.73 -8.11 2.59
N LEU A 125 10.17 -7.89 3.79
CA LEU A 125 9.47 -8.92 4.55
C LEU A 125 8.34 -9.57 3.74
N LEU A 126 7.53 -8.77 3.06
CA LEU A 126 6.44 -9.30 2.24
C LEU A 126 6.93 -10.12 1.04
N ILE A 127 8.07 -9.77 0.45
CA ILE A 127 8.68 -10.55 -0.62
C ILE A 127 9.18 -11.90 -0.07
N GLU A 128 9.77 -11.92 1.12
CA GLU A 128 10.18 -13.15 1.80
C GLU A 128 8.97 -14.05 2.09
N LEU A 129 7.91 -13.50 2.68
CA LEU A 129 6.66 -14.22 2.95
C LEU A 129 5.97 -14.73 1.67
N ASN A 130 6.16 -14.03 0.56
CA ASN A 130 5.70 -14.48 -0.76
C ASN A 130 6.48 -15.69 -1.30
N GLY A 131 7.66 -15.98 -0.71
CA GLY A 131 8.47 -17.18 -0.97
C GLY A 131 9.33 -17.10 -2.24
N ASN A 132 9.47 -15.91 -2.86
CA ASN A 132 10.22 -15.75 -4.11
C ASN A 132 11.25 -14.61 -4.08
N TYR A 133 11.81 -14.33 -2.89
CA TYR A 133 12.75 -13.20 -2.70
C TYR A 133 13.96 -13.31 -3.64
N THR A 134 14.68 -14.45 -3.58
CA THR A 134 15.87 -14.67 -4.41
C THR A 134 15.55 -14.56 -5.90
N GLN A 135 14.47 -15.19 -6.35
CA GLN A 135 14.03 -15.12 -7.74
C GLN A 135 13.71 -13.67 -8.16
N THR A 136 13.03 -12.91 -7.29
CA THR A 136 12.68 -11.50 -7.55
C THR A 136 13.92 -10.64 -7.73
N ILE A 137 14.94 -10.81 -6.88
CA ILE A 137 16.19 -10.04 -6.96
C ILE A 137 16.97 -10.45 -8.19
N GLN A 138 17.15 -11.76 -8.43
CA GLN A 138 17.93 -12.28 -9.55
C GLN A 138 17.35 -11.82 -10.89
N SER A 139 16.06 -12.06 -11.10
CA SER A 139 15.37 -11.68 -12.33
C SER A 139 15.40 -10.14 -12.57
N ARG A 140 15.32 -9.34 -11.49
CA ARG A 140 15.50 -7.89 -11.60
C ARG A 140 16.95 -7.50 -11.93
N MET A 141 17.92 -8.16 -11.35
CA MET A 141 19.36 -7.91 -11.58
C MET A 141 19.72 -8.21 -13.03
N ASP A 142 19.26 -9.32 -13.55
CA ASP A 142 19.59 -9.81 -14.89
C ASP A 142 18.69 -9.22 -15.99
N PHE A 143 17.75 -8.33 -15.63
CA PHE A 143 16.81 -7.72 -16.57
C PHE A 143 16.06 -8.73 -17.45
N GLU A 144 15.64 -9.84 -16.83
CA GLU A 144 14.91 -10.91 -17.51
C GLU A 144 13.62 -10.44 -18.20
N GLU A 145 13.11 -11.25 -19.14
CA GLU A 145 11.90 -10.92 -19.90
C GLU A 145 10.67 -10.69 -19.02
N ASN A 146 10.51 -11.46 -17.93
CA ASN A 146 9.44 -11.24 -16.96
C ASN A 146 9.52 -9.87 -16.28
N TYR A 147 10.74 -9.38 -16.00
CA TYR A 147 10.92 -8.05 -15.44
C TYR A 147 10.59 -6.95 -16.46
N LYS A 148 10.98 -7.12 -17.71
CA LYS A 148 10.63 -6.18 -18.81
C LYS A 148 9.12 -6.14 -19.02
N LEU A 149 8.47 -7.30 -19.05
CA LEU A 149 7.01 -7.40 -19.14
C LEU A 149 6.31 -6.69 -17.98
N TYR A 150 6.75 -6.95 -16.73
CA TYR A 150 6.25 -6.24 -15.56
C TYR A 150 6.35 -4.72 -15.69
N ILE A 151 7.50 -4.20 -16.13
CA ILE A 151 7.72 -2.76 -16.32
C ILE A 151 6.76 -2.19 -17.36
N ASN A 152 6.57 -2.88 -18.49
CA ASN A 152 5.64 -2.46 -19.52
C ASN A 152 4.20 -2.40 -19.02
N LEU A 153 3.72 -3.44 -18.35
CA LEU A 153 2.38 -3.48 -17.76
C LEU A 153 2.19 -2.41 -16.69
N ARG A 154 3.16 -2.26 -15.79
CA ARG A 154 3.13 -1.21 -14.76
C ARG A 154 3.02 0.18 -15.37
N ASN A 155 3.79 0.47 -16.43
CA ASN A 155 3.85 1.80 -17.04
C ASN A 155 2.56 2.17 -17.81
N GLN A 156 1.74 1.20 -18.17
CA GLN A 156 0.42 1.43 -18.76
C GLN A 156 -0.61 1.94 -17.74
N ASN A 157 -0.34 1.74 -16.44
CA ASN A 157 -1.27 2.18 -15.41
C ASN A 157 -1.25 3.71 -15.24
N ASN A 158 -2.43 4.31 -15.25
CA ASN A 158 -2.64 5.72 -14.94
C ASN A 158 -3.29 5.84 -13.56
N THR A 159 -2.66 6.61 -12.68
CA THR A 159 -3.18 6.83 -11.31
C THR A 159 -4.50 7.56 -11.36
N GLN A 160 -5.53 6.98 -10.78
CA GLN A 160 -6.82 7.62 -10.61
C GLN A 160 -6.85 8.37 -9.28
N LEU A 161 -7.28 9.63 -9.33
CA LEU A 161 -7.39 10.49 -8.17
C LEU A 161 -8.86 10.57 -7.72
N PHE A 162 -9.08 10.38 -6.42
CA PHE A 162 -10.40 10.44 -5.79
C PHE A 162 -10.42 11.38 -4.60
N THR A 163 -11.58 11.99 -4.35
CA THR A 163 -11.87 12.73 -3.13
C THR A 163 -13.18 12.25 -2.52
N PHE A 164 -13.40 12.59 -1.23
CA PHE A 164 -14.68 12.35 -0.57
C PHE A 164 -15.44 13.67 -0.48
N LEU A 165 -16.62 13.71 -1.11
CA LEU A 165 -17.45 14.91 -1.18
C LEU A 165 -18.93 14.51 -1.13
N ASN A 166 -19.73 15.19 -0.28
CA ASN A 166 -21.16 14.95 -0.14
C ASN A 166 -21.47 13.46 0.07
N ASP A 167 -20.75 12.82 1.00
CA ASP A 167 -20.86 11.39 1.38
C ASP A 167 -20.62 10.41 0.22
N LYS A 168 -19.90 10.82 -0.82
CA LYS A 168 -19.57 9.99 -1.98
C LYS A 168 -18.09 10.05 -2.32
N VAL A 169 -17.59 8.92 -2.82
CA VAL A 169 -16.28 8.85 -3.46
C VAL A 169 -16.42 9.40 -4.88
N VAL A 170 -15.73 10.50 -5.17
CA VAL A 170 -15.79 11.20 -6.46
C VAL A 170 -14.42 11.18 -7.11
N LYS A 171 -14.37 10.81 -8.38
CA LYS A 171 -13.15 10.88 -9.19
C LYS A 171 -12.86 12.32 -9.55
N ILE A 172 -11.61 12.73 -9.41
CA ILE A 172 -11.12 14.05 -9.85
C ILE A 172 -10.43 13.86 -11.20
N GLU A 173 -10.78 14.65 -12.17
CA GLU A 173 -10.03 14.76 -13.42
C GLU A 173 -8.69 15.48 -13.12
N SER A 174 -7.58 14.88 -13.51
CA SER A 174 -6.20 15.37 -13.29
C SER A 174 -5.61 15.94 -14.56
#